data_899a6ca9401dded6683b3e99e118467f
#
_entry.id   899a6ca9401dded6683b3e99e118467f
#
_cell.length_a   1.000
_cell.length_b   1.000
_cell.length_c   1.000
_cell.angle_alpha   90.00
_cell.angle_beta   90.00
_cell.angle_gamma   90.00
#
_symmetry.space_group_name_H-M   'P 1'
#
loop_
_entity.id
_entity.type
_entity.pdbx_description
1 polymer ?
#
loop_
_entity_poly.entity_id
_entity_poly.type
_entity_poly.pdbx_seq_one_letter_code
_entity_poly.pdbx_strand_id
1 'polypeptide(L)'
;MPSNIKVLLVDDNPMVLEMLRQSLAHFATIQTLTDGADALLKTIDEKPDLIIADYTLPNLDGLQLVQKIKARAATASIPVMLVASKADINEKLKPVQDMVEDFVEKPFFIKEASAKIKKVIDKISLEKMAREAPRDSVLRGSLEQMNVLDLLQSLDMGRKTCALTLSNNNDKCRMYFTDGQINHAQYDKLKGDEAVYKVLAWTGGTFEIDFKGSSQEQTVTQSTQGLLLEGLRLLDETNRDTEENVLEA
;
A
#
# COMPACT_ATOMS: atom_id res chain seq x y z
N MET A 1 3.01 -16.18 -4.86
CA MET A 1 1.63 -16.59 -4.51
C MET A 1 0.83 -15.31 -4.33
N PRO A 2 -0.47 -15.21 -4.74
CA PRO A 2 -1.25 -14.02 -4.45
C PRO A 2 -1.21 -13.75 -2.94
N SER A 3 -1.12 -12.48 -2.56
CA SER A 3 -1.12 -12.09 -1.15
C SER A 3 -2.37 -12.67 -0.48
N ASN A 4 -2.26 -13.13 0.77
CA ASN A 4 -3.39 -13.69 1.54
C ASN A 4 -4.36 -12.56 2.01
N ILE A 5 -4.53 -11.52 1.19
CA ILE A 5 -5.42 -10.38 1.43
C ILE A 5 -6.73 -10.61 0.69
N LYS A 6 -7.83 -10.55 1.43
CA LYS A 6 -9.20 -10.67 0.91
C LYS A 6 -9.80 -9.28 0.75
N VAL A 7 -10.19 -8.92 -0.46
CA VAL A 7 -10.81 -7.64 -0.79
C VAL A 7 -12.25 -7.86 -1.24
N LEU A 8 -13.18 -7.12 -0.66
CA LEU A 8 -14.57 -7.06 -1.09
C LEU A 8 -14.77 -5.78 -1.92
N LEU A 9 -15.06 -5.93 -3.22
CA LEU A 9 -15.45 -4.85 -4.12
C LEU A 9 -16.98 -4.76 -4.20
N VAL A 10 -17.53 -3.57 -4.05
CA VAL A 10 -18.99 -3.33 -4.10
C VAL A 10 -19.26 -2.15 -5.02
N ASP A 11 -19.92 -2.40 -6.13
CA ASP A 11 -20.32 -1.38 -7.12
C ASP A 11 -21.53 -1.92 -7.89
N ASP A 12 -22.56 -1.11 -8.12
CA ASP A 12 -23.76 -1.55 -8.86
C ASP A 12 -23.50 -1.75 -10.37
N ASN A 13 -22.34 -1.29 -10.87
CA ASN A 13 -21.91 -1.46 -12.24
C ASN A 13 -21.02 -2.70 -12.40
N PRO A 14 -21.51 -3.81 -13.02
CA PRO A 14 -20.74 -5.04 -13.20
C PRO A 14 -19.46 -4.85 -14.04
N MET A 15 -19.45 -3.87 -14.95
CA MET A 15 -18.28 -3.60 -15.78
C MET A 15 -17.14 -3.00 -14.94
N VAL A 16 -17.45 -2.07 -14.05
CA VAL A 16 -16.48 -1.49 -13.10
C VAL A 16 -15.90 -2.58 -12.19
N LEU A 17 -16.78 -3.44 -11.64
CA LEU A 17 -16.37 -4.58 -10.82
C LEU A 17 -15.40 -5.49 -11.55
N GLU A 18 -15.71 -5.87 -12.78
CA GLU A 18 -14.88 -6.79 -13.56
C GLU A 18 -13.52 -6.17 -13.92
N MET A 19 -13.50 -4.90 -14.33
CA MET A 19 -12.25 -4.19 -14.67
C MET A 19 -11.34 -4.04 -13.45
N LEU A 20 -11.88 -3.65 -12.29
CA LEU A 20 -11.11 -3.54 -11.05
C LEU A 20 -10.65 -4.92 -10.55
N ARG A 21 -11.54 -5.94 -10.61
CA ARG A 21 -11.20 -7.31 -10.24
C ARG A 21 -10.02 -7.84 -11.05
N GLN A 22 -10.03 -7.67 -12.38
CA GLN A 22 -8.93 -8.09 -13.23
C GLN A 22 -7.62 -7.37 -12.92
N SER A 23 -7.70 -6.05 -12.71
CA SER A 23 -6.54 -5.23 -12.42
C SER A 23 -5.90 -5.54 -11.06
N LEU A 24 -6.69 -5.98 -10.08
CA LEU A 24 -6.25 -6.25 -8.70
C LEU A 24 -5.98 -7.73 -8.41
N ALA A 25 -6.35 -8.65 -9.31
CA ALA A 25 -6.28 -10.11 -9.09
C ALA A 25 -4.86 -10.63 -8.78
N HIS A 26 -3.82 -9.92 -9.22
CA HIS A 26 -2.43 -10.29 -8.91
C HIS A 26 -2.01 -9.91 -7.49
N PHE A 27 -2.73 -8.99 -6.83
CA PHE A 27 -2.36 -8.42 -5.54
C PHE A 27 -3.20 -8.95 -4.38
N ALA A 28 -4.44 -9.43 -4.64
CA ALA A 28 -5.36 -9.87 -3.62
C ALA A 28 -6.39 -10.88 -4.16
N THR A 29 -7.05 -11.60 -3.24
CA THR A 29 -8.25 -12.38 -3.57
C THR A 29 -9.47 -11.46 -3.57
N ILE A 30 -10.08 -11.25 -4.74
CA ILE A 30 -11.17 -10.28 -4.93
C ILE A 30 -12.51 -11.00 -4.96
N GLN A 31 -13.44 -10.56 -4.11
CA GLN A 31 -14.86 -10.88 -4.17
C GLN A 31 -15.63 -9.64 -4.60
N THR A 32 -16.71 -9.83 -5.37
CA THR A 32 -17.50 -8.73 -5.92
C THR A 32 -18.97 -8.86 -5.53
N LEU A 33 -19.61 -7.74 -5.19
CA LEU A 33 -21.04 -7.62 -4.92
C LEU A 33 -21.60 -6.35 -5.56
N THR A 34 -22.89 -6.37 -5.86
CA THR A 34 -23.60 -5.25 -6.51
C THR A 34 -24.56 -4.50 -5.56
N ASP A 35 -24.65 -4.94 -4.32
CA ASP A 35 -25.62 -4.44 -3.34
C ASP A 35 -24.96 -4.18 -1.99
N GLY A 36 -25.31 -3.04 -1.38
CA GLY A 36 -24.73 -2.63 -0.10
C GLY A 36 -25.22 -3.45 1.10
N ALA A 37 -26.44 -3.98 1.07
CA ALA A 37 -26.97 -4.82 2.15
C ALA A 37 -26.31 -6.19 2.13
N ASP A 38 -26.13 -6.78 0.94
CA ASP A 38 -25.37 -8.02 0.76
C ASP A 38 -23.91 -7.85 1.17
N ALA A 39 -23.32 -6.70 0.85
CA ALA A 39 -21.96 -6.37 1.27
C ALA A 39 -21.81 -6.31 2.79
N LEU A 40 -22.79 -5.75 3.50
CA LEU A 40 -22.79 -5.74 4.96
C LEU A 40 -22.88 -7.15 5.54
N LEU A 41 -23.77 -7.99 5.03
CA LEU A 41 -23.91 -9.39 5.47
C LEU A 41 -22.60 -10.17 5.23
N LYS A 42 -22.04 -10.05 4.03
CA LYS A 42 -20.77 -10.69 3.66
C LYS A 42 -19.61 -10.22 4.54
N THR A 43 -19.57 -8.93 4.85
CA THR A 43 -18.53 -8.37 5.76
C THR A 43 -18.60 -8.97 7.16
N ILE A 44 -19.80 -9.20 7.69
CA ILE A 44 -20.00 -9.79 9.02
C ILE A 44 -19.55 -11.26 9.03
N ASP A 45 -19.89 -11.99 7.97
CA ASP A 45 -19.60 -13.43 7.85
C ASP A 45 -18.12 -13.72 7.57
N GLU A 46 -17.56 -13.10 6.53
CA GLU A 46 -16.23 -13.44 6.02
C GLU A 46 -15.09 -12.54 6.52
N LYS A 47 -15.41 -11.37 7.06
CA LYS A 47 -14.44 -10.38 7.58
C LYS A 47 -13.29 -10.15 6.59
N PRO A 48 -13.54 -9.50 5.43
CA PRO A 48 -12.51 -9.19 4.47
C PRO A 48 -11.43 -8.29 5.09
N ASP A 49 -10.22 -8.33 4.52
CA ASP A 49 -9.11 -7.49 4.96
C ASP A 49 -9.26 -6.03 4.47
N LEU A 50 -10.02 -5.79 3.38
CA LEU A 50 -10.33 -4.47 2.83
C LEU A 50 -11.71 -4.50 2.16
N ILE A 51 -12.47 -3.42 2.31
CA ILE A 51 -13.71 -3.20 1.56
C ILE A 51 -13.52 -1.97 0.68
N ILE A 52 -13.92 -2.07 -0.59
CA ILE A 52 -13.96 -0.96 -1.54
C ILE A 52 -15.39 -0.86 -2.03
N ALA A 53 -16.08 0.20 -1.72
CA ALA A 53 -17.51 0.34 -1.99
C ALA A 53 -17.83 1.64 -2.72
N ASP A 54 -18.68 1.57 -3.73
CA ASP A 54 -19.29 2.76 -4.30
C ASP A 54 -20.16 3.46 -3.24
N TYR A 55 -20.18 4.78 -3.30
CA TYR A 55 -21.10 5.59 -2.50
C TYR A 55 -22.54 5.33 -2.90
N THR A 56 -22.84 5.25 -4.21
CA THR A 56 -24.18 5.08 -4.75
C THR A 56 -24.50 3.59 -4.95
N LEU A 57 -24.95 2.93 -3.90
CA LEU A 57 -25.33 1.51 -3.96
C LEU A 57 -26.83 1.34 -3.72
N PRO A 58 -27.46 0.31 -4.30
CA PRO A 58 -28.84 -0.03 -4.00
C PRO A 58 -28.98 -0.55 -2.56
N ASN A 59 -30.19 -0.41 -2.00
CA ASN A 59 -30.63 -0.84 -0.68
C ASN A 59 -29.88 -0.23 0.50
N LEU A 60 -28.56 -0.18 0.47
CA LEU A 60 -27.72 0.41 1.51
C LEU A 60 -26.57 1.17 0.84
N ASP A 61 -26.59 2.50 0.89
CA ASP A 61 -25.55 3.33 0.31
C ASP A 61 -24.20 3.20 1.03
N GLY A 62 -23.12 3.68 0.39
CA GLY A 62 -21.76 3.57 0.91
C GLY A 62 -21.57 4.27 2.26
N LEU A 63 -22.25 5.39 2.52
CA LEU A 63 -22.21 6.08 3.80
C LEU A 63 -22.81 5.22 4.92
N GLN A 64 -24.00 4.69 4.70
CA GLN A 64 -24.69 3.82 5.66
C GLN A 64 -23.91 2.51 5.87
N LEU A 65 -23.32 1.96 4.80
CA LEU A 65 -22.48 0.77 4.87
C LEU A 65 -21.29 0.99 5.81
N VAL A 66 -20.53 2.08 5.63
CA VAL A 66 -19.40 2.44 6.50
C VAL A 66 -19.87 2.59 7.94
N GLN A 67 -20.92 3.35 8.19
CA GLN A 67 -21.45 3.57 9.54
C GLN A 67 -21.81 2.25 10.23
N LYS A 68 -22.50 1.34 9.51
CA LYS A 68 -22.91 0.03 10.06
C LYS A 68 -21.73 -0.91 10.31
N ILE A 69 -20.70 -0.89 9.45
CA ILE A 69 -19.45 -1.64 9.63
C ILE A 69 -18.71 -1.12 10.85
N LYS A 70 -18.53 0.20 10.97
CA LYS A 70 -17.76 0.82 12.04
C LYS A 70 -18.49 0.80 13.40
N ALA A 71 -19.80 0.72 13.42
CA ALA A 71 -20.59 0.59 14.65
C ALA A 71 -20.48 -0.78 15.34
N ARG A 72 -19.96 -1.82 14.67
CA ARG A 72 -19.85 -3.16 15.21
C ARG A 72 -18.41 -3.48 15.60
N ALA A 73 -18.17 -3.83 16.86
CA ALA A 73 -16.80 -4.17 17.36
C ALA A 73 -16.11 -5.26 16.52
N ALA A 74 -16.86 -6.22 15.96
CA ALA A 74 -16.31 -7.33 15.18
C ALA A 74 -15.81 -6.90 13.77
N THR A 75 -16.28 -5.77 13.25
CA THR A 75 -15.96 -5.29 11.89
C THR A 75 -15.40 -3.86 11.88
N ALA A 76 -15.41 -3.15 13.00
CA ALA A 76 -14.95 -1.76 13.10
C ALA A 76 -13.49 -1.55 12.65
N SER A 77 -12.64 -2.56 12.86
CA SER A 77 -11.22 -2.51 12.47
C SER A 77 -10.99 -2.74 10.97
N ILE A 78 -12.01 -3.21 10.21
CA ILE A 78 -11.85 -3.46 8.78
C ILE A 78 -11.72 -2.12 8.05
N PRO A 79 -10.62 -1.88 7.31
CA PRO A 79 -10.46 -0.67 6.50
C PRO A 79 -11.48 -0.65 5.36
N VAL A 80 -12.01 0.54 5.08
CA VAL A 80 -12.98 0.77 4.01
C VAL A 80 -12.49 1.90 3.13
N MET A 81 -12.48 1.71 1.83
CA MET A 81 -12.32 2.77 0.83
C MET A 81 -13.66 3.06 0.18
N LEU A 82 -13.99 4.33 -0.03
CA LEU A 82 -15.18 4.72 -0.77
C LEU A 82 -14.85 5.28 -2.14
N VAL A 83 -15.66 4.90 -3.12
CA VAL A 83 -15.63 5.44 -4.48
C VAL A 83 -16.78 6.43 -4.62
N ALA A 84 -16.49 7.70 -4.90
CA ALA A 84 -17.53 8.74 -4.95
C ALA A 84 -17.09 9.94 -5.82
N SER A 85 -18.05 10.79 -6.19
CA SER A 85 -17.72 12.06 -6.85
C SER A 85 -17.06 13.03 -5.88
N LYS A 86 -16.28 13.97 -6.40
CA LYS A 86 -15.65 15.05 -5.60
C LYS A 86 -16.68 15.86 -4.80
N ALA A 87 -17.85 16.12 -5.38
CA ALA A 87 -18.92 16.82 -4.72
C ALA A 87 -19.45 16.02 -3.50
N ASP A 88 -19.72 14.72 -3.67
CA ASP A 88 -20.20 13.86 -2.60
C ASP A 88 -19.17 13.72 -1.49
N ILE A 89 -17.89 13.58 -1.82
CA ILE A 89 -16.79 13.52 -0.84
C ILE A 89 -16.77 14.79 0.02
N ASN A 90 -16.88 15.96 -0.60
CA ASN A 90 -16.78 17.24 0.10
C ASN A 90 -18.04 17.61 0.89
N GLU A 91 -19.21 17.16 0.47
CA GLU A 91 -20.49 17.59 1.04
C GLU A 91 -21.13 16.51 1.92
N LYS A 92 -21.22 15.26 1.43
CA LYS A 92 -22.00 14.20 2.05
C LYS A 92 -21.17 13.21 2.87
N LEU A 93 -19.89 12.99 2.49
CA LEU A 93 -19.02 11.99 3.11
C LEU A 93 -18.14 12.55 4.23
N LYS A 94 -18.20 13.86 4.52
CA LYS A 94 -17.53 14.47 5.68
C LYS A 94 -17.76 13.72 6.99
N PRO A 95 -18.99 13.25 7.32
CA PRO A 95 -19.23 12.58 8.60
C PRO A 95 -18.49 11.25 8.78
N VAL A 96 -18.02 10.64 7.69
CA VAL A 96 -17.29 9.37 7.71
C VAL A 96 -15.84 9.49 7.23
N GLN A 97 -15.38 10.71 7.00
CA GLN A 97 -14.01 10.95 6.50
C GLN A 97 -12.94 10.30 7.39
N ASP A 98 -13.09 10.40 8.71
CA ASP A 98 -12.17 9.80 9.68
C ASP A 98 -12.42 8.29 9.90
N MET A 99 -13.45 7.72 9.29
CA MET A 99 -13.84 6.31 9.41
C MET A 99 -13.38 5.48 8.21
N VAL A 100 -12.99 6.15 7.11
CA VAL A 100 -12.54 5.47 5.88
C VAL A 100 -11.02 5.58 5.75
N GLU A 101 -10.44 4.61 5.08
CA GLU A 101 -8.99 4.58 4.84
C GLU A 101 -8.59 5.60 3.77
N ASP A 102 -9.39 5.69 2.69
CA ASP A 102 -9.18 6.63 1.59
C ASP A 102 -10.41 6.69 0.68
N PHE A 103 -10.41 7.64 -0.27
CA PHE A 103 -11.42 7.80 -1.30
C PHE A 103 -10.83 7.58 -2.70
N VAL A 104 -11.62 6.98 -3.60
CA VAL A 104 -11.37 6.98 -5.04
C VAL A 104 -12.34 7.97 -5.69
N GLU A 105 -11.84 9.06 -6.26
CA GLU A 105 -12.66 10.11 -6.85
C GLU A 105 -13.17 9.71 -8.25
N LYS A 106 -14.46 9.83 -8.50
CA LYS A 106 -15.11 9.68 -9.83
C LYS A 106 -15.12 11.03 -10.57
N PRO A 107 -14.85 11.06 -11.90
CA PRO A 107 -14.47 9.94 -12.77
C PRO A 107 -12.99 9.53 -12.59
N PHE A 108 -12.68 8.24 -12.77
CA PHE A 108 -11.31 7.72 -12.65
C PHE A 108 -10.93 6.82 -13.82
N PHE A 109 -9.64 6.73 -14.10
CA PHE A 109 -9.08 5.68 -14.93
C PHE A 109 -8.79 4.43 -14.09
N ILE A 110 -9.09 3.25 -14.62
CA ILE A 110 -8.88 1.97 -13.89
C ILE A 110 -7.44 1.84 -13.38
N LYS A 111 -6.46 2.24 -14.19
CA LYS A 111 -5.04 2.18 -13.81
C LYS A 111 -4.74 3.04 -12.56
N GLU A 112 -5.28 4.25 -12.49
CA GLU A 112 -5.08 5.16 -11.36
C GLU A 112 -5.80 4.65 -10.10
N ALA A 113 -7.06 4.23 -10.23
CA ALA A 113 -7.82 3.66 -9.12
C ALA A 113 -7.13 2.41 -8.57
N SER A 114 -6.69 1.50 -9.45
CA SER A 114 -5.99 0.28 -9.06
C SER A 114 -4.64 0.55 -8.40
N ALA A 115 -3.88 1.54 -8.85
CA ALA A 115 -2.63 1.93 -8.22
C ALA A 115 -2.86 2.48 -6.80
N LYS A 116 -3.92 3.28 -6.62
CA LYS A 116 -4.31 3.80 -5.30
C LYS A 116 -4.75 2.69 -4.36
N ILE A 117 -5.59 1.78 -4.83
CA ILE A 117 -6.06 0.61 -4.07
C ILE A 117 -4.90 -0.30 -3.71
N LYS A 118 -3.98 -0.55 -4.66
CA LYS A 118 -2.79 -1.38 -4.40
C LYS A 118 -1.96 -0.87 -3.23
N LYS A 119 -1.75 0.44 -3.11
CA LYS A 119 -1.02 1.03 -1.96
C LYS A 119 -1.67 0.66 -0.63
N VAL A 120 -3.00 0.68 -0.57
CA VAL A 120 -3.73 0.29 0.65
C VAL A 120 -3.62 -1.22 0.89
N ILE A 121 -3.70 -2.06 -0.15
CA ILE A 121 -3.50 -3.51 -0.05
C ILE A 121 -2.09 -3.82 0.49
N ASP A 122 -1.04 -3.16 -0.03
CA ASP A 122 0.34 -3.35 0.40
C ASP A 122 0.52 -2.97 1.87
N LYS A 123 -0.05 -1.84 2.31
CA LYS A 123 -0.07 -1.42 3.72
C LYS A 123 -0.73 -2.48 4.62
N ILE A 124 -1.93 -2.96 4.24
CA ILE A 124 -2.67 -3.98 5.01
C ILE A 124 -1.89 -5.30 5.05
N SER A 125 -1.28 -5.70 3.93
CA SER A 125 -0.45 -6.90 3.84
C SER A 125 0.71 -6.84 4.83
N LEU A 126 1.43 -5.72 4.88
CA LEU A 126 2.53 -5.51 5.80
C LEU A 126 2.06 -5.53 7.26
N GLU A 127 0.92 -4.89 7.57
CA GLU A 127 0.35 -4.90 8.92
C GLU A 127 -0.09 -6.30 9.36
N LYS A 128 -0.70 -7.08 8.46
CA LYS A 128 -1.11 -8.45 8.70
C LYS A 128 0.10 -9.35 8.99
N MET A 129 1.12 -9.27 8.14
CA MET A 129 2.39 -9.98 8.32
C MET A 129 3.05 -9.61 9.67
N ALA A 130 3.04 -8.32 10.06
CA ALA A 130 3.58 -7.87 11.33
C ALA A 130 2.79 -8.38 12.56
N ARG A 131 1.47 -8.58 12.43
CA ARG A 131 0.61 -9.16 13.49
C ARG A 131 0.78 -10.66 13.63
N GLU A 132 0.95 -11.37 12.51
CA GLU A 132 1.10 -12.84 12.47
C GLU A 132 2.53 -13.28 12.80
N ALA A 133 3.51 -12.37 12.69
CA ALA A 133 4.89 -12.67 13.08
C ALA A 133 4.99 -12.94 14.60
N PRO A 134 5.64 -14.03 15.03
CA PRO A 134 5.93 -14.26 16.44
C PRO A 134 6.63 -13.04 17.05
N ARG A 135 6.33 -12.69 18.31
CA ARG A 135 6.82 -11.47 18.99
C ARG A 135 8.34 -11.25 18.97
N ASP A 136 9.09 -12.27 18.59
CA ASP A 136 10.56 -12.27 18.47
C ASP A 136 11.07 -12.49 17.03
N SER A 137 10.22 -12.48 16.03
CA SER A 137 10.61 -12.80 14.66
C SER A 137 10.76 -11.57 13.78
N VAL A 138 11.78 -11.61 12.98
CA VAL A 138 12.05 -10.72 11.85
C VAL A 138 11.07 -11.07 10.72
N LEU A 139 10.35 -10.08 10.20
CA LEU A 139 9.51 -10.26 9.03
C LEU A 139 10.39 -10.39 7.78
N ARG A 140 10.12 -11.39 6.95
CA ARG A 140 10.88 -11.65 5.72
C ARG A 140 9.96 -11.72 4.52
N GLY A 141 10.43 -11.21 3.38
CA GLY A 141 9.71 -11.25 2.12
C GLY A 141 10.63 -11.14 0.91
N SER A 142 10.04 -11.22 -0.29
CA SER A 142 10.74 -11.08 -1.57
C SER A 142 10.44 -9.73 -2.21
N LEU A 143 11.47 -9.10 -2.78
CA LEU A 143 11.33 -7.86 -3.56
C LEU A 143 10.66 -8.07 -4.92
N GLU A 144 10.50 -9.32 -5.36
CA GLU A 144 9.69 -9.66 -6.53
C GLU A 144 8.20 -9.52 -6.27
N GLN A 145 7.77 -9.68 -5.01
CA GLN A 145 6.37 -9.56 -4.60
C GLN A 145 6.01 -8.14 -4.17
N MET A 146 6.94 -7.45 -3.53
CA MET A 146 6.80 -6.07 -3.07
C MET A 146 8.12 -5.36 -3.36
N ASN A 147 8.15 -4.50 -4.39
CA ASN A 147 9.37 -3.80 -4.76
C ASN A 147 9.84 -2.83 -3.65
N VAL A 148 11.07 -2.35 -3.75
CA VAL A 148 11.68 -1.47 -2.74
C VAL A 148 10.84 -0.21 -2.51
N LEU A 149 10.37 0.43 -3.58
CA LEU A 149 9.56 1.65 -3.50
C LEU A 149 8.27 1.42 -2.70
N ASP A 150 7.51 0.38 -3.05
CA ASP A 150 6.24 0.03 -2.38
C ASP A 150 6.48 -0.32 -0.90
N LEU A 151 7.59 -1.02 -0.60
CA LEU A 151 7.97 -1.37 0.76
C LEU A 151 8.27 -0.13 1.61
N LEU A 152 9.09 0.80 1.10
CA LEU A 152 9.44 2.04 1.81
C LEU A 152 8.21 2.93 1.99
N GLN A 153 7.33 3.05 0.97
CA GLN A 153 6.06 3.78 1.08
C GLN A 153 5.14 3.15 2.14
N SER A 154 5.06 1.82 2.20
CA SER A 154 4.22 1.12 3.19
C SER A 154 4.71 1.35 4.62
N LEU A 155 6.03 1.40 4.83
CA LEU A 155 6.63 1.71 6.13
C LEU A 155 6.38 3.17 6.55
N ASP A 156 6.50 4.11 5.60
CA ASP A 156 6.21 5.54 5.81
C ASP A 156 4.73 5.75 6.14
N MET A 157 3.80 5.27 5.29
CA MET A 157 2.36 5.39 5.51
C MET A 157 1.89 4.71 6.81
N GLY A 158 2.49 3.56 7.14
CA GLY A 158 2.22 2.83 8.38
C GLY A 158 2.89 3.42 9.61
N ARG A 159 3.68 4.49 9.49
CA ARG A 159 4.47 5.12 10.55
C ARG A 159 5.24 4.10 11.37
N LYS A 160 5.94 3.18 10.68
CA LYS A 160 6.65 2.10 11.37
C LYS A 160 7.99 2.56 11.91
N THR A 161 8.35 2.05 13.09
CA THR A 161 9.69 2.15 13.66
C THR A 161 10.31 0.76 13.58
N CYS A 162 11.41 0.61 12.81
CA CYS A 162 12.04 -0.68 12.54
C CYS A 162 13.41 -0.54 11.90
N ALA A 163 14.15 -1.65 11.84
CA ALA A 163 15.28 -1.80 10.94
C ALA A 163 14.88 -2.65 9.73
N LEU A 164 15.09 -2.12 8.53
CA LEU A 164 14.90 -2.82 7.26
C LEU A 164 16.25 -3.23 6.71
N THR A 165 16.42 -4.51 6.39
CA THR A 165 17.58 -5.02 5.66
C THR A 165 17.12 -5.52 4.30
N LEU A 166 17.67 -4.96 3.23
CA LEU A 166 17.50 -5.41 1.86
C LEU A 166 18.72 -6.24 1.46
N SER A 167 18.50 -7.35 0.78
CA SER A 167 19.59 -8.22 0.28
C SER A 167 19.33 -8.62 -1.17
N ASN A 168 20.33 -8.40 -2.03
CA ASN A 168 20.29 -8.82 -3.43
C ASN A 168 21.65 -9.44 -3.78
N ASN A 169 21.68 -10.75 -3.99
CA ASN A 169 22.92 -11.52 -4.13
C ASN A 169 23.88 -11.29 -2.94
N ASN A 170 25.04 -10.67 -3.19
CA ASN A 170 26.04 -10.36 -2.15
C ASN A 170 25.87 -8.95 -1.56
N ASP A 171 24.99 -8.15 -2.13
CA ASP A 171 24.77 -6.77 -1.72
C ASP A 171 23.76 -6.70 -0.58
N LYS A 172 24.03 -5.85 0.41
CA LYS A 172 23.13 -5.59 1.53
C LYS A 172 23.02 -4.09 1.78
N CYS A 173 21.77 -3.64 1.96
CA CYS A 173 21.48 -2.31 2.45
C CYS A 173 20.68 -2.40 3.74
N ARG A 174 21.05 -1.60 4.73
CA ARG A 174 20.33 -1.51 6.01
C ARG A 174 19.83 -0.10 6.21
N MET A 175 18.54 0.02 6.54
CA MET A 175 17.86 1.27 6.79
C MET A 175 17.16 1.22 8.14
N TYR A 176 17.09 2.36 8.81
CA TYR A 176 16.42 2.50 10.11
C TYR A 176 15.33 3.54 10.00
N PHE A 177 14.14 3.17 10.46
CA PHE A 177 12.95 3.99 10.43
C PHE A 177 12.53 4.40 11.84
N THR A 178 12.09 5.63 11.99
CA THR A 178 11.39 6.12 13.18
C THR A 178 10.14 6.84 12.73
N ASP A 179 8.97 6.40 13.18
CA ASP A 179 7.66 6.94 12.80
C ASP A 179 7.47 7.09 11.28
N GLY A 180 7.94 6.08 10.53
CA GLY A 180 7.88 6.03 9.07
C GLY A 180 9.00 6.77 8.34
N GLN A 181 9.80 7.60 9.02
CA GLN A 181 10.88 8.35 8.40
C GLN A 181 12.20 7.57 8.45
N ILE A 182 12.92 7.54 7.34
CA ILE A 182 14.26 6.94 7.27
C ILE A 182 15.24 7.91 7.94
N ASN A 183 15.84 7.49 9.06
CA ASN A 183 16.82 8.30 9.78
C ASN A 183 18.25 7.98 9.35
N HIS A 184 18.52 6.70 9.11
CA HIS A 184 19.84 6.22 8.75
C HIS A 184 19.72 5.14 7.67
N ALA A 185 20.62 5.20 6.68
CA ALA A 185 20.75 4.17 5.66
C ALA A 185 22.23 3.90 5.39
N GLN A 186 22.56 2.64 5.15
CA GLN A 186 23.93 2.21 4.81
C GLN A 186 23.89 1.12 3.75
N TYR A 187 24.66 1.32 2.68
CA TYR A 187 24.93 0.36 1.62
C TYR A 187 26.41 0.38 1.29
N ASP A 188 27.14 -0.66 1.65
CA ASP A 188 28.61 -0.73 1.54
C ASP A 188 29.26 0.51 2.21
N LYS A 189 29.92 1.35 1.44
CA LYS A 189 30.56 2.61 1.88
C LYS A 189 29.62 3.82 1.82
N LEU A 190 28.46 3.71 1.15
CA LEU A 190 27.48 4.77 1.00
C LEU A 190 26.64 4.87 2.27
N LYS A 191 26.32 6.11 2.68
CA LYS A 191 25.43 6.39 3.81
C LYS A 191 24.38 7.42 3.42
N GLY A 192 23.25 7.41 4.14
CA GLY A 192 22.19 8.40 4.00
C GLY A 192 21.45 8.29 2.66
N ASP A 193 21.16 9.42 2.06
CA ASP A 193 20.34 9.58 0.87
C ASP A 193 20.87 8.75 -0.31
N GLU A 194 22.20 8.75 -0.53
CA GLU A 194 22.85 7.99 -1.60
C GLU A 194 22.67 6.47 -1.46
N ALA A 195 22.71 5.95 -0.23
CA ALA A 195 22.46 4.54 0.03
C ALA A 195 21.01 4.15 -0.31
N VAL A 196 20.04 5.03 -0.06
CA VAL A 196 18.65 4.82 -0.43
C VAL A 196 18.48 4.82 -1.94
N TYR A 197 19.01 5.82 -2.65
CA TYR A 197 18.91 5.92 -4.12
C TYR A 197 19.46 4.68 -4.80
N LYS A 198 20.58 4.13 -4.31
CA LYS A 198 21.23 2.95 -4.90
C LYS A 198 20.35 1.71 -4.91
N VAL A 199 19.52 1.52 -3.89
CA VAL A 199 18.69 0.31 -3.77
C VAL A 199 17.29 0.46 -4.36
N LEU A 200 16.84 1.68 -4.67
CA LEU A 200 15.57 1.89 -5.38
C LEU A 200 15.55 1.25 -6.77
N ALA A 201 16.72 1.07 -7.39
CA ALA A 201 16.88 0.38 -8.68
C ALA A 201 16.79 -1.16 -8.58
N TRP A 202 16.72 -1.74 -7.38
CA TRP A 202 16.69 -3.20 -7.24
C TRP A 202 15.33 -3.77 -7.63
N THR A 203 15.33 -4.70 -8.58
CA THR A 203 14.13 -5.38 -9.09
C THR A 203 13.92 -6.77 -8.48
N GLY A 204 14.89 -7.28 -7.71
CA GLY A 204 14.83 -8.60 -7.08
C GLY A 204 15.62 -8.63 -5.79
N GLY A 205 15.51 -9.75 -5.08
CA GLY A 205 16.15 -9.97 -3.79
C GLY A 205 15.16 -10.21 -2.66
N THR A 206 15.63 -10.07 -1.43
CA THR A 206 14.82 -10.29 -0.22
C THR A 206 14.88 -9.10 0.73
N PHE A 207 13.88 -8.99 1.58
CA PHE A 207 13.88 -8.03 2.67
C PHE A 207 13.65 -8.70 4.02
N GLU A 208 14.21 -8.11 5.06
CA GLU A 208 13.97 -8.44 6.46
C GLU A 208 13.61 -7.17 7.23
N ILE A 209 12.52 -7.19 8.00
CA ILE A 209 12.09 -6.09 8.87
C ILE A 209 12.17 -6.55 10.32
N ASP A 210 13.01 -5.89 11.10
CA ASP A 210 13.09 -6.06 12.55
C ASP A 210 12.42 -4.87 13.25
N PHE A 211 11.23 -5.09 13.80
CA PHE A 211 10.46 -4.05 14.49
C PHE A 211 11.04 -3.66 15.87
N LYS A 212 12.10 -4.32 16.32
CA LYS A 212 12.88 -3.93 17.50
C LYS A 212 14.18 -3.18 17.13
N GLY A 213 14.56 -3.22 15.85
CA GLY A 213 15.77 -2.58 15.36
C GLY A 213 15.63 -1.06 15.37
N SER A 214 16.61 -0.38 15.95
CA SER A 214 16.69 1.08 15.97
C SER A 214 18.13 1.54 15.78
N SER A 215 18.33 2.77 15.32
CA SER A 215 19.63 3.44 15.24
C SER A 215 19.52 4.84 15.80
N GLN A 216 20.58 5.30 16.47
CA GLN A 216 20.73 6.69 16.89
C GLN A 216 21.44 7.55 15.83
N GLU A 217 22.01 6.91 14.79
CA GLU A 217 22.64 7.63 13.68
C GLU A 217 21.58 8.32 12.84
N GLN A 218 21.87 9.56 12.46
CA GLN A 218 21.11 10.34 11.49
C GLN A 218 22.02 10.68 10.31
N THR A 219 21.82 9.99 9.18
CA THR A 219 22.60 10.22 7.95
C THR A 219 21.72 10.61 6.78
N VAL A 220 20.41 10.42 6.91
CA VAL A 220 19.42 10.84 5.93
C VAL A 220 19.02 12.28 6.19
N THR A 221 18.98 13.10 5.14
CA THR A 221 18.73 14.54 5.23
C THR A 221 17.34 14.94 4.77
N GLN A 222 16.67 14.09 3.99
CA GLN A 222 15.35 14.34 3.44
C GLN A 222 14.26 13.50 4.11
N SER A 223 13.00 13.90 3.94
CA SER A 223 11.87 13.04 4.31
C SER A 223 11.84 11.77 3.44
N THR A 224 11.25 10.69 3.94
CA THR A 224 11.10 9.45 3.16
C THR A 224 10.42 9.72 1.81
N GLN A 225 9.39 10.55 1.75
CA GLN A 225 8.72 10.92 0.51
C GLN A 225 9.63 11.72 -0.44
N GLY A 226 10.44 12.63 0.09
CA GLY A 226 11.42 13.39 -0.70
C GLY A 226 12.47 12.46 -1.33
N LEU A 227 12.99 11.51 -0.57
CA LEU A 227 13.93 10.50 -1.07
C LEU A 227 13.32 9.65 -2.20
N LEU A 228 12.06 9.24 -2.05
CA LEU A 228 11.39 8.41 -3.06
C LEU A 228 11.15 9.18 -4.35
N LEU A 229 10.74 10.46 -4.27
CA LEU A 229 10.55 11.31 -5.45
C LEU A 229 11.86 11.57 -6.19
N GLU A 230 12.91 11.95 -5.46
CA GLU A 230 14.22 12.21 -6.06
C GLU A 230 14.85 10.92 -6.60
N GLY A 231 14.72 9.80 -5.89
CA GLY A 231 15.19 8.51 -6.37
C GLY A 231 14.52 8.05 -7.66
N LEU A 232 13.21 8.25 -7.81
CA LEU A 232 12.49 7.97 -9.05
C LEU A 232 12.96 8.87 -10.20
N ARG A 233 13.21 10.16 -9.94
CA ARG A 233 13.75 11.09 -10.94
C ARG A 233 15.10 10.62 -11.45
N LEU A 234 16.01 10.22 -10.54
CA LEU A 234 17.33 9.72 -10.90
C LEU A 234 17.27 8.42 -11.70
N LEU A 235 16.34 7.51 -11.36
CA LEU A 235 16.11 6.28 -12.13
C LEU A 235 15.64 6.57 -13.55
N ASP A 236 14.72 7.52 -13.73
CA ASP A 236 14.21 7.90 -15.04
C ASP A 236 15.32 8.54 -15.90
N GLU A 237 16.18 9.38 -15.32
CA GLU A 237 17.34 9.95 -16.02
C GLU A 237 18.31 8.86 -16.47
N THR A 238 18.66 7.94 -15.58
CA THR A 238 19.59 6.83 -15.91
C THR A 238 19.04 5.93 -17.02
N ASN A 239 17.73 5.70 -17.05
CA ASN A 239 17.09 4.88 -18.08
C ASN A 239 17.09 5.60 -19.45
N ARG A 240 16.87 6.92 -19.49
CA ARG A 240 16.93 7.72 -20.74
C ARG A 240 18.33 7.73 -21.33
N ASP A 241 19.36 7.96 -20.51
CA ASP A 241 20.77 7.95 -20.97
C ASP A 241 21.15 6.57 -21.53
N THR A 242 20.56 5.50 -21.01
CA THR A 242 20.82 4.13 -21.49
C THR A 242 20.13 3.89 -22.84
N GLU A 243 18.91 4.38 -23.03
CA GLU A 243 18.18 4.26 -24.29
C GLU A 243 18.81 5.10 -25.42
N GLU A 244 19.29 6.31 -25.14
CA GLU A 244 19.98 7.17 -26.11
C GLU A 244 21.30 6.51 -26.58
N ASN A 245 22.09 5.94 -25.65
CA ASN A 245 23.33 5.25 -26.00
C ASN A 245 23.13 3.95 -26.80
N VAL A 246 21.96 3.31 -26.73
CA VAL A 246 21.63 2.10 -27.51
C VAL A 246 21.17 2.47 -28.93
N LEU A 247 20.65 3.69 -29.15
CA LEU A 247 20.21 4.18 -30.45
C LEU A 247 21.35 4.78 -31.28
N GLU A 248 22.49 5.13 -30.66
CA GLU A 248 23.70 5.67 -31.31
C GLU A 248 24.77 4.59 -31.62
N ALA A 249 24.56 3.34 -31.23
CA ALA A 249 25.48 2.21 -31.46
C ALA A 249 24.94 1.22 -32.50
#